data_403c9db169e50185a3bdbf81b2bf68b5
#
_entry.id   403c9db169e50185a3bdbf81b2bf68b5
#
_cell.length_a   1.000
_cell.length_b   1.000
_cell.length_c   1.000
_cell.angle_alpha   90.00
_cell.angle_beta   90.00
_cell.angle_gamma   90.00
#
_symmetry.space_group_name_H-M   'P 1'
#
loop_
_entity.id
_entity.type
_entity.pdbx_description
1 polymer ?
#
loop_
_entity_poly.entity_id
_entity_poly.type
_entity_poly.pdbx_seq_one_letter_code
_entity_poly.pdbx_strand_id
1 'polypeptide(L)'
;MQQMIFALVLNNIMPAFFLMIPIMASSVMAASSFVGEREKHSLETLLYSPLSIKQLFQAKILAGLAVGMIVSYVSFAAMLLVLEAEVLFLTGNMLLPSASWLIIMLLIDPAISLAAIAVTVRSSAKAQSVEEAQQRAVFLIFPIIALVIGQFTGIILINSGLLWGLGVVLAALDALLMRGAAGSFTYEKLLS
;
A
#
# COMPACT_ATOMS: atom_id res chain seq x y z
N MET A 1 23.00 -12.55 22.37
CA MET A 1 21.58 -12.37 22.74
C MET A 1 20.97 -11.13 22.06
N GLN A 2 21.56 -9.94 22.20
CA GLN A 2 21.04 -8.71 21.58
C GLN A 2 20.88 -8.80 20.05
N GLN A 3 21.87 -9.28 19.31
CA GLN A 3 21.78 -9.46 17.85
C GLN A 3 20.62 -10.38 17.44
N MET A 4 20.34 -11.42 18.21
CA MET A 4 19.24 -12.34 17.93
C MET A 4 17.88 -11.64 18.11
N ILE A 5 17.76 -10.79 19.12
CA ILE A 5 16.54 -9.98 19.34
C ILE A 5 16.35 -8.99 18.20
N PHE A 6 17.39 -8.24 17.81
CA PHE A 6 17.33 -7.32 16.67
C PHE A 6 16.97 -8.03 15.36
N ALA A 7 17.58 -9.20 15.10
CA ALA A 7 17.26 -9.99 13.92
C ALA A 7 15.80 -10.48 13.91
N LEU A 8 15.26 -10.89 15.06
CA LEU A 8 13.86 -11.29 15.19
C LEU A 8 12.92 -10.09 14.92
N VAL A 9 13.22 -8.95 15.52
CA VAL A 9 12.41 -7.73 15.32
C VAL A 9 12.45 -7.31 13.85
N LEU A 10 13.64 -7.18 13.27
CA LEU A 10 13.83 -6.73 11.89
C LEU A 10 13.16 -7.68 10.89
N ASN A 11 13.31 -8.98 11.05
CA ASN A 11 12.89 -9.93 10.01
C ASN A 11 11.49 -10.52 10.22
N ASN A 12 10.89 -10.39 11.41
CA ASN A 12 9.54 -10.90 11.67
C ASN A 12 8.52 -9.80 11.97
N ILE A 13 8.84 -8.86 12.86
CA ILE A 13 7.86 -7.88 13.34
C ILE A 13 7.78 -6.67 12.40
N MET A 14 8.93 -6.09 12.06
CA MET A 14 9.01 -4.88 11.22
C MET A 14 8.34 -5.02 9.84
N PRO A 15 8.45 -6.16 9.13
CA PRO A 15 7.82 -6.31 7.83
C PRO A 15 6.31 -6.09 7.84
N ALA A 16 5.62 -6.57 8.86
CA ALA A 16 4.18 -6.43 8.94
C ALA A 16 3.77 -4.98 9.22
N PHE A 17 4.45 -4.28 10.12
CA PHE A 17 4.22 -2.84 10.34
C PHE A 17 4.55 -2.00 9.11
N PHE A 18 5.60 -2.39 8.39
CA PHE A 18 6.05 -1.69 7.20
C PHE A 18 4.98 -1.66 6.09
N LEU A 19 4.18 -2.72 5.96
CA LEU A 19 3.09 -2.78 4.98
C LEU A 19 1.99 -1.72 5.19
N MET A 20 1.94 -1.07 6.35
CA MET A 20 1.00 0.05 6.57
C MET A 20 1.38 1.30 5.76
N ILE A 21 2.68 1.49 5.48
CA ILE A 21 3.18 2.68 4.78
C ILE A 21 2.61 2.78 3.35
N PRO A 22 2.75 1.76 2.49
CA PRO A 22 2.23 1.81 1.12
C PRO A 22 0.70 1.92 1.08
N ILE A 23 -0.03 1.31 2.03
CA ILE A 23 -1.49 1.46 2.12
C ILE A 23 -1.85 2.94 2.34
N MET A 24 -1.24 3.56 3.34
CA MET A 24 -1.55 4.95 3.69
C MET A 24 -1.16 5.90 2.56
N ALA A 25 0.06 5.80 2.04
CA ALA A 25 0.54 6.68 0.97
C ALA A 25 -0.30 6.56 -0.31
N SER A 26 -0.59 5.33 -0.74
CA SER A 26 -1.39 5.08 -1.95
C SER A 26 -2.85 5.49 -1.78
N SER A 27 -3.45 5.27 -0.60
CA SER A 27 -4.83 5.68 -0.33
C SER A 27 -5.00 7.19 -0.27
N VAL A 28 -4.05 7.91 0.34
CA VAL A 28 -4.04 9.39 0.38
C VAL A 28 -3.98 9.95 -1.04
N MET A 29 -3.06 9.45 -1.88
CA MET A 29 -2.91 9.90 -3.24
C MET A 29 -4.14 9.58 -4.10
N ALA A 30 -4.71 8.38 -3.94
CA ALA A 30 -5.92 7.99 -4.65
C ALA A 30 -7.12 8.85 -4.21
N ALA A 31 -7.34 9.06 -2.91
CA ALA A 31 -8.43 9.88 -2.41
C ALA A 31 -8.33 11.32 -2.90
N SER A 32 -7.15 11.94 -2.81
CA SER A 32 -6.93 13.31 -3.29
C SER A 32 -7.13 13.45 -4.80
N SER A 33 -6.75 12.43 -5.59
CA SER A 33 -6.91 12.43 -7.04
C SER A 33 -8.35 12.21 -7.51
N PHE A 34 -9.16 11.47 -6.76
CA PHE A 34 -10.53 11.12 -7.19
C PHE A 34 -11.61 11.97 -6.51
N VAL A 35 -11.48 12.20 -5.20
CA VAL A 35 -12.46 13.01 -4.43
C VAL A 35 -12.03 14.46 -4.40
N GLY A 36 -10.75 14.77 -4.22
CA GLY A 36 -10.26 16.13 -4.12
C GLY A 36 -10.50 16.97 -5.38
N GLU A 37 -10.51 16.34 -6.56
CA GLU A 37 -10.88 17.04 -7.80
C GLU A 37 -12.37 17.37 -7.85
N ARG A 38 -13.22 16.51 -7.26
CA ARG A 38 -14.66 16.79 -7.15
C ARG A 38 -14.90 17.91 -6.15
N GLU A 39 -14.28 17.90 -4.98
CA GLU A 39 -14.36 18.96 -3.97
C GLU A 39 -13.92 20.34 -4.53
N LYS A 40 -12.87 20.33 -5.36
CA LYS A 40 -12.30 21.55 -5.96
C LYS A 40 -13.00 22.00 -7.25
N HIS A 41 -14.07 21.33 -7.67
CA HIS A 41 -14.77 21.58 -8.93
C HIS A 41 -13.86 21.61 -10.18
N SER A 42 -12.72 20.93 -10.12
CA SER A 42 -11.72 20.88 -11.20
C SER A 42 -11.99 19.77 -12.24
N LEU A 43 -13.01 18.95 -12.02
CA LEU A 43 -13.41 17.87 -12.93
C LEU A 43 -13.80 18.39 -14.32
N GLU A 44 -14.47 19.55 -14.39
CA GLU A 44 -14.88 20.15 -15.68
C GLU A 44 -13.65 20.50 -16.52
N THR A 45 -12.61 21.06 -15.92
CA THR A 45 -11.36 21.40 -16.62
C THR A 45 -10.65 20.16 -17.18
N LEU A 46 -10.73 19.03 -16.48
CA LEU A 46 -10.17 17.75 -16.93
C LEU A 46 -10.95 17.14 -18.10
N LEU A 47 -12.25 17.37 -18.18
CA LEU A 47 -13.09 16.91 -19.30
C LEU A 47 -12.80 17.64 -20.62
N TYR A 48 -12.20 18.84 -20.58
CA TYR A 48 -11.70 19.54 -21.77
C TYR A 48 -10.36 19.01 -22.29
N SER A 49 -9.72 18.06 -21.55
CA SER A 49 -8.50 17.40 -22.00
C SER A 49 -8.79 16.44 -23.16
N PRO A 50 -7.90 16.29 -24.14
CA PRO A 50 -8.07 15.34 -25.26
C PRO A 50 -7.91 13.87 -24.84
N LEU A 51 -7.77 13.60 -23.55
CA LEU A 51 -7.57 12.24 -23.01
C LEU A 51 -8.92 11.52 -22.82
N SER A 52 -8.94 10.24 -23.14
CA SER A 52 -10.09 9.40 -22.81
C SER A 52 -10.20 9.22 -21.28
N ILE A 53 -11.43 9.08 -20.77
CA ILE A 53 -11.69 8.82 -19.33
C ILE A 53 -10.91 7.61 -18.85
N LYS A 54 -10.78 6.57 -19.67
CA LYS A 54 -10.00 5.37 -19.34
C LYS A 54 -8.51 5.67 -19.16
N GLN A 55 -7.94 6.50 -20.03
CA GLN A 55 -6.54 6.93 -19.92
C GLN A 55 -6.32 7.78 -18.66
N LEU A 56 -7.23 8.70 -18.37
CA LEU A 56 -7.18 9.53 -17.17
C LEU A 56 -7.24 8.67 -15.90
N PHE A 57 -8.15 7.69 -15.87
CA PHE A 57 -8.29 6.76 -14.76
C PHE A 57 -7.02 5.92 -14.54
N GLN A 58 -6.46 5.35 -15.61
CA GLN A 58 -5.22 4.59 -15.55
C GLN A 58 -4.04 5.45 -15.08
N ALA A 59 -3.92 6.67 -15.58
CA ALA A 59 -2.87 7.60 -15.16
C ALA A 59 -2.94 7.91 -13.67
N LYS A 60 -4.14 8.12 -13.10
CA LYS A 60 -4.34 8.36 -11.67
C LYS A 60 -3.96 7.14 -10.82
N ILE A 61 -4.33 5.94 -11.25
CA ILE A 61 -3.94 4.70 -10.56
C ILE A 61 -2.43 4.54 -10.57
N LEU A 62 -1.79 4.71 -11.73
CA LEU A 62 -0.34 4.61 -11.85
C LEU A 62 0.38 5.68 -11.02
N ALA A 63 -0.13 6.90 -10.98
CA ALA A 63 0.41 7.95 -10.13
C ALA A 63 0.31 7.60 -8.65
N GLY A 64 -0.85 7.09 -8.20
CA GLY A 64 -1.05 6.63 -6.82
C GLY A 64 -0.12 5.48 -6.45
N LEU A 65 0.03 4.51 -7.35
CA LEU A 65 0.97 3.40 -7.19
C LEU A 65 2.42 3.89 -7.12
N ALA A 66 2.83 4.76 -8.04
CA ALA A 66 4.19 5.30 -8.06
C ALA A 66 4.53 6.06 -6.77
N VAL A 67 3.62 6.91 -6.29
CA VAL A 67 3.80 7.63 -5.03
C VAL A 67 3.88 6.66 -3.85
N GLY A 68 2.97 5.68 -3.77
CA GLY A 68 3.00 4.65 -2.72
C GLY A 68 4.32 3.90 -2.69
N MET A 69 4.82 3.45 -3.85
CA MET A 69 6.09 2.74 -3.98
C MET A 69 7.29 3.62 -3.61
N ILE A 70 7.34 4.86 -4.09
CA ILE A 70 8.44 5.80 -3.75
C ILE A 70 8.49 6.04 -2.25
N VAL A 71 7.35 6.35 -1.63
CA VAL A 71 7.27 6.58 -0.18
C VAL A 71 7.70 5.33 0.58
N SER A 72 7.23 4.15 0.16
CA SER A 72 7.60 2.88 0.78
C SER A 72 9.10 2.61 0.67
N TYR A 73 9.70 2.73 -0.50
CA TYR A 73 11.13 2.46 -0.71
C TYR A 73 12.02 3.46 0.03
N VAL A 74 11.66 4.75 0.02
CA VAL A 74 12.41 5.77 0.77
C VAL A 74 12.31 5.50 2.28
N SER A 75 11.13 5.15 2.78
CA SER A 75 10.93 4.80 4.19
C SER A 75 11.71 3.55 4.58
N PHE A 76 11.76 2.53 3.70
CA PHE A 76 12.56 1.33 3.92
C PHE A 76 14.07 1.64 3.98
N ALA A 77 14.57 2.43 3.04
CA ALA A 77 15.97 2.84 3.04
C ALA A 77 16.32 3.64 4.31
N ALA A 78 15.45 4.57 4.72
CA ALA A 78 15.65 5.34 5.94
C ALA A 78 15.63 4.44 7.19
N MET A 79 14.68 3.50 7.27
CA MET A 79 14.59 2.52 8.35
C MET A 79 15.87 1.66 8.43
N LEU A 80 16.35 1.14 7.30
CA LEU A 80 17.56 0.35 7.26
C LEU A 80 18.77 1.14 7.74
N LEU A 81 18.95 2.37 7.27
CA LEU A 81 20.07 3.21 7.68
C LEU A 81 20.09 3.44 9.20
N VAL A 82 18.92 3.71 9.80
CA VAL A 82 18.82 3.92 11.25
C VAL A 82 19.11 2.63 12.01
N LEU A 83 18.52 1.51 11.61
CA LEU A 83 18.70 0.22 12.29
C LEU A 83 20.13 -0.29 12.15
N GLU A 84 20.74 -0.18 10.97
CA GLU A 84 22.13 -0.58 10.77
C GLU A 84 23.09 0.28 11.58
N ALA A 85 22.87 1.59 11.66
CA ALA A 85 23.66 2.48 12.49
C ALA A 85 23.55 2.10 13.98
N GLU A 86 22.35 1.82 14.47
CA GLU A 86 22.11 1.40 15.86
C GLU A 86 22.76 0.06 16.17
N VAL A 87 22.57 -0.94 15.33
CA VAL A 87 23.14 -2.29 15.50
C VAL A 87 24.66 -2.25 15.45
N LEU A 88 25.22 -1.52 14.50
CA LEU A 88 26.67 -1.34 14.37
C LEU A 88 27.26 -0.69 15.64
N PHE A 89 26.59 0.34 16.16
CA PHE A 89 27.04 1.05 17.37
C PHE A 89 26.96 0.15 18.62
N LEU A 90 25.92 -0.67 18.75
CA LEU A 90 25.71 -1.52 19.95
C LEU A 90 26.45 -2.85 19.89
N THR A 91 26.65 -3.42 18.72
CA THR A 91 27.19 -4.80 18.58
C THR A 91 28.49 -4.91 17.78
N GLY A 92 28.86 -3.83 17.08
CA GLY A 92 30.02 -3.81 16.20
C GLY A 92 29.88 -4.65 14.91
N ASN A 93 28.69 -5.16 14.61
CA ASN A 93 28.41 -5.98 13.44
C ASN A 93 27.25 -5.41 12.64
N MET A 94 27.22 -5.63 11.32
CA MET A 94 26.08 -5.32 10.46
C MET A 94 25.04 -6.40 10.53
N LEU A 95 23.76 -6.00 10.47
CA LEU A 95 22.61 -6.89 10.45
C LEU A 95 21.86 -6.72 9.13
N LEU A 96 22.17 -7.56 8.13
CA LEU A 96 21.50 -7.49 6.84
C LEU A 96 20.05 -7.99 6.92
N PRO A 97 19.11 -7.31 6.25
CA PRO A 97 17.73 -7.77 6.14
C PRO A 97 17.67 -9.11 5.40
N SER A 98 16.75 -9.97 5.79
CA SER A 98 16.55 -11.28 5.15
C SER A 98 16.01 -11.13 3.71
N ALA A 99 16.17 -12.17 2.89
CA ALA A 99 15.59 -12.23 1.55
C ALA A 99 14.06 -12.02 1.52
N SER A 100 13.36 -12.23 2.63
CA SER A 100 11.93 -11.97 2.79
C SER A 100 11.58 -10.50 2.50
N TRP A 101 12.48 -9.56 2.81
CA TRP A 101 12.28 -8.14 2.51
C TRP A 101 12.22 -7.85 1.00
N LEU A 102 12.96 -8.59 0.18
CA LEU A 102 12.87 -8.46 -1.28
C LEU A 102 11.50 -8.90 -1.79
N ILE A 103 10.93 -9.97 -1.24
CA ILE A 103 9.59 -10.44 -1.59
C ILE A 103 8.54 -9.40 -1.18
N ILE A 104 8.68 -8.84 0.00
CA ILE A 104 7.78 -7.79 0.48
C ILE A 104 7.83 -6.58 -0.44
N MET A 105 9.02 -6.04 -0.71
CA MET A 105 9.20 -4.84 -1.51
C MET A 105 8.78 -5.00 -2.98
N LEU A 106 9.07 -6.14 -3.60
CA LEU A 106 8.85 -6.33 -5.03
C LEU A 106 7.48 -6.93 -5.36
N LEU A 107 6.87 -7.68 -4.44
CA LEU A 107 5.62 -8.38 -4.70
C LEU A 107 4.47 -7.88 -3.83
N ILE A 108 4.66 -7.83 -2.51
CA ILE A 108 3.56 -7.52 -1.59
C ILE A 108 3.26 -6.01 -1.58
N ASP A 109 4.28 -5.17 -1.56
CA ASP A 109 4.16 -3.71 -1.54
C ASP A 109 3.34 -3.17 -2.72
N PRO A 110 3.68 -3.49 -4.00
CA PRO A 110 2.87 -3.05 -5.12
C PRO A 110 1.45 -3.64 -5.10
N ALA A 111 1.29 -4.89 -4.69
CA ALA A 111 -0.03 -5.51 -4.60
C ALA A 111 -0.89 -4.79 -3.54
N ILE A 112 -0.40 -4.61 -2.33
CA ILE A 112 -1.18 -3.96 -1.26
C ILE A 112 -1.46 -2.48 -1.58
N SER A 113 -0.56 -1.81 -2.29
CA SER A 113 -0.77 -0.45 -2.81
C SER A 113 -1.92 -0.41 -3.81
N LEU A 114 -1.96 -1.35 -4.75
CA LEU A 114 -3.05 -1.46 -5.72
C LEU A 114 -4.38 -1.79 -5.04
N ALA A 115 -4.40 -2.68 -4.05
CA ALA A 115 -5.58 -2.97 -3.25
C ALA A 115 -6.10 -1.70 -2.54
N ALA A 116 -5.20 -0.92 -1.92
CA ALA A 116 -5.55 0.33 -1.26
C ALA A 116 -6.16 1.35 -2.23
N ILE A 117 -5.55 1.52 -3.41
CA ILE A 117 -6.07 2.38 -4.47
C ILE A 117 -7.46 1.89 -4.92
N ALA A 118 -7.62 0.59 -5.19
CA ALA A 118 -8.88 0.03 -5.67
C ALA A 118 -10.03 0.22 -4.66
N VAL A 119 -9.76 0.03 -3.37
CA VAL A 119 -10.75 0.28 -2.30
C VAL A 119 -11.07 1.76 -2.19
N THR A 120 -10.06 2.64 -2.23
CA THR A 120 -10.25 4.09 -2.16
C THR A 120 -11.05 4.60 -3.36
N VAL A 121 -10.71 4.16 -4.57
CA VAL A 121 -11.42 4.54 -5.81
C VAL A 121 -12.90 4.11 -5.77
N ARG A 122 -13.18 2.88 -5.32
CA ARG A 122 -14.57 2.44 -5.13
C ARG A 122 -15.31 3.26 -4.07
N SER A 123 -14.63 3.63 -3.03
CA SER A 123 -15.19 4.46 -1.95
C SER A 123 -15.46 5.88 -2.39
N SER A 124 -14.61 6.42 -3.27
CA SER A 124 -14.70 7.80 -3.76
C SER A 124 -16.01 8.10 -4.47
N ALA A 125 -16.66 7.10 -5.04
CA ALA A 125 -17.98 7.26 -5.68
C ALA A 125 -19.08 7.71 -4.71
N LYS A 126 -18.96 7.38 -3.41
CA LYS A 126 -19.93 7.69 -2.37
C LYS A 126 -19.40 8.63 -1.29
N ALA A 127 -18.10 8.92 -1.31
CA ALA A 127 -17.45 9.78 -0.32
C ALA A 127 -17.73 11.24 -0.63
N GLN A 128 -17.99 12.02 0.41
CA GLN A 128 -18.18 13.45 0.35
C GLN A 128 -16.89 14.23 0.61
N SER A 129 -15.89 13.60 1.23
CA SER A 129 -14.57 14.18 1.49
C SER A 129 -13.44 13.21 1.21
N VAL A 130 -12.24 13.77 1.04
CA VAL A 130 -10.99 13.00 0.88
C VAL A 130 -10.77 12.09 2.09
N GLU A 131 -11.03 12.60 3.30
CA GLU A 131 -10.87 11.86 4.55
C GLU A 131 -11.80 10.64 4.62
N GLU A 132 -13.05 10.81 4.20
CA GLU A 132 -14.02 9.70 4.17
C GLU A 132 -13.59 8.59 3.21
N ALA A 133 -13.06 8.95 2.04
CA ALA A 133 -12.54 7.99 1.09
C ALA A 133 -11.32 7.22 1.64
N GLN A 134 -10.42 7.92 2.34
CA GLN A 134 -9.26 7.32 3.00
C GLN A 134 -9.64 6.37 4.12
N GLN A 135 -10.58 6.75 5.00
CA GLN A 135 -11.01 5.92 6.13
C GLN A 135 -11.43 4.50 5.70
N ARG A 136 -11.98 4.36 4.51
CA ARG A 136 -12.36 3.04 3.99
C ARG A 136 -11.15 2.19 3.59
N ALA A 137 -10.07 2.80 3.15
CA ALA A 137 -8.83 2.08 2.89
C ALA A 137 -8.14 1.60 4.18
N VAL A 138 -8.39 2.27 5.32
CA VAL A 138 -7.87 1.87 6.63
C VAL A 138 -8.35 0.45 7.02
N PHE A 139 -9.49 -0.01 6.51
CA PHE A 139 -9.94 -1.39 6.74
C PHE A 139 -8.95 -2.45 6.24
N LEU A 140 -8.10 -2.13 5.27
CA LEU A 140 -7.02 -3.01 4.81
C LEU A 140 -5.91 -3.17 5.86
N ILE A 141 -5.85 -2.32 6.86
CA ILE A 141 -4.88 -2.44 7.96
C ILE A 141 -5.29 -3.56 8.93
N PHE A 142 -6.59 -3.87 9.08
CA PHE A 142 -7.04 -4.92 10.00
C PHE A 142 -6.41 -6.30 9.76
N PRO A 143 -6.37 -6.83 8.52
CA PRO A 143 -5.67 -8.09 8.26
C PRO A 143 -4.18 -8.01 8.58
N ILE A 144 -3.53 -6.85 8.42
CA ILE A 144 -2.13 -6.66 8.80
C ILE A 144 -1.98 -6.70 10.33
N ILE A 145 -2.86 -6.03 11.06
CA ILE A 145 -2.88 -6.09 12.53
C ILE A 145 -3.08 -7.54 13.00
N ALA A 146 -4.00 -8.28 12.39
CA ALA A 146 -4.21 -9.68 12.70
C ALA A 146 -2.95 -10.53 12.45
N LEU A 147 -2.23 -10.24 11.37
CA LEU A 147 -0.95 -10.88 11.04
C LEU A 147 0.11 -10.55 12.10
N VAL A 148 0.23 -9.29 12.53
CA VAL A 148 1.13 -8.86 13.61
C VAL A 148 0.80 -9.60 14.91
N ILE A 149 -0.46 -9.64 15.31
CA ILE A 149 -0.89 -10.36 16.52
C ILE A 149 -0.55 -11.86 16.41
N GLY A 150 -0.81 -12.46 15.25
CA GLY A 150 -0.47 -13.87 14.99
C GLY A 150 1.03 -14.17 15.11
N GLN A 151 1.88 -13.20 14.75
CA GLN A 151 3.33 -13.31 14.93
C GLN A 151 3.75 -13.23 16.41
N PHE A 152 3.19 -12.28 17.15
CA PHE A 152 3.49 -12.15 18.58
C PHE A 152 3.03 -13.37 19.41
N THR A 153 1.94 -14.00 18.99
CA THR A 153 1.46 -15.23 19.63
C THR A 153 2.21 -16.49 19.19
N GLY A 154 3.12 -16.37 18.20
CA GLY A 154 3.84 -17.50 17.63
C GLY A 154 2.99 -18.45 16.76
N ILE A 155 1.72 -18.08 16.49
CA ILE A 155 0.82 -18.88 15.65
C ILE A 155 1.23 -18.75 14.18
N ILE A 156 1.67 -17.56 13.77
CA ILE A 156 2.08 -17.26 12.39
C ILE A 156 3.57 -16.96 12.40
N LEU A 157 4.34 -17.81 11.73
CA LEU A 157 5.76 -17.53 11.45
C LEU A 157 5.86 -17.03 10.01
N ILE A 158 6.40 -15.82 9.83
CA ILE A 158 6.71 -15.33 8.49
C ILE A 158 7.85 -16.15 7.92
N ASN A 159 7.53 -16.91 6.88
CA ASN A 159 8.51 -17.57 6.04
C ASN A 159 8.29 -17.16 4.58
N SER A 160 9.29 -17.41 3.74
CA SER A 160 9.22 -17.05 2.31
C SER A 160 8.01 -17.66 1.61
N GLY A 161 7.58 -18.87 1.96
CA GLY A 161 6.42 -19.53 1.37
C GLY A 161 5.12 -18.84 1.69
N LEU A 162 4.93 -18.38 2.93
CA LEU A 162 3.76 -17.61 3.35
C LEU A 162 3.70 -16.26 2.62
N LEU A 163 4.84 -15.58 2.49
CA LEU A 163 4.92 -14.30 1.77
C LEU A 163 4.59 -14.45 0.29
N TRP A 164 5.10 -15.49 -0.37
CA TRP A 164 4.75 -15.79 -1.76
C TRP A 164 3.25 -16.09 -1.91
N GLY A 165 2.69 -16.92 -1.03
CA GLY A 165 1.26 -17.24 -1.03
C GLY A 165 0.40 -15.99 -0.85
N LEU A 166 0.75 -15.13 0.11
CA LEU A 166 0.05 -13.87 0.38
C LEU A 166 0.16 -12.90 -0.81
N GLY A 167 1.33 -12.77 -1.41
CA GLY A 167 1.54 -11.93 -2.59
C GLY A 167 0.71 -12.40 -3.79
N VAL A 168 0.64 -13.69 -4.06
CA VAL A 168 -0.19 -14.25 -5.14
C VAL A 168 -1.68 -14.02 -4.88
N VAL A 169 -2.15 -14.23 -3.65
CA VAL A 169 -3.55 -13.98 -3.27
C VAL A 169 -3.89 -12.51 -3.43
N LEU A 170 -3.03 -11.60 -2.97
CA LEU A 170 -3.24 -10.16 -3.14
C LEU A 170 -3.28 -9.78 -4.61
N ALA A 171 -2.32 -10.23 -5.43
CA ALA A 171 -2.30 -9.95 -6.86
C ALA A 171 -3.56 -10.47 -7.59
N ALA A 172 -4.09 -11.63 -7.19
CA ALA A 172 -5.34 -12.16 -7.73
C ALA A 172 -6.54 -11.29 -7.30
N LEU A 173 -6.59 -10.87 -6.04
CA LEU A 173 -7.62 -9.95 -5.55
C LEU A 173 -7.56 -8.60 -6.27
N ASP A 174 -6.38 -8.06 -6.51
CA ASP A 174 -6.20 -6.81 -7.26
C ASP A 174 -6.73 -6.91 -8.67
N ALA A 175 -6.43 -8.01 -9.36
CA ALA A 175 -6.95 -8.26 -10.70
C ALA A 175 -8.48 -8.28 -10.73
N LEU A 176 -9.14 -8.85 -9.71
CA LEU A 176 -10.58 -8.88 -9.56
C LEU A 176 -11.13 -7.49 -9.22
N LEU A 177 -10.50 -6.78 -8.28
CA LEU A 177 -10.92 -5.45 -7.84
C LEU A 177 -10.79 -4.41 -8.96
N MET A 178 -9.69 -4.46 -9.72
CA MET A 178 -9.45 -3.54 -10.84
C MET A 178 -10.42 -3.78 -12.01
N ARG A 179 -10.75 -5.04 -12.31
CA ARG A 179 -11.80 -5.36 -13.30
C ARG A 179 -13.15 -4.79 -12.88
N GLY A 180 -13.51 -4.92 -11.61
CA GLY A 180 -14.75 -4.37 -11.06
C GLY A 180 -14.76 -2.83 -11.01
N ALA A 181 -13.62 -2.19 -10.73
CA ALA A 181 -13.50 -0.75 -10.73
C ALA A 181 -13.64 -0.15 -12.13
N ALA A 182 -12.98 -0.75 -13.13
CA ALA A 182 -13.05 -0.30 -14.52
C ALA A 182 -14.48 -0.33 -15.10
N GLY A 183 -15.33 -1.26 -14.66
CA GLY A 183 -16.75 -1.35 -15.05
C GLY A 183 -17.68 -0.37 -14.36
N SER A 184 -17.24 0.26 -13.27
CA SER A 184 -18.07 1.18 -12.47
C SER A 184 -18.01 2.64 -12.93
N PHE A 185 -17.05 3.01 -13.77
CA PHE A 185 -16.87 4.37 -14.30
C PHE A 185 -17.51 4.51 -15.68
N THR A 186 -18.84 4.66 -15.69
CA THR A 186 -19.61 5.06 -16.88
C THR A 186 -19.90 6.55 -16.78
N TYR A 187 -19.96 7.24 -17.93
CA TYR A 187 -20.20 8.68 -18.05
C TYR A 187 -21.39 9.19 -17.21
N GLU A 188 -22.43 8.36 -17.07
CA GLU A 188 -23.65 8.70 -16.33
C GLU A 188 -23.45 8.85 -14.81
N LYS A 189 -22.45 8.12 -14.22
CA LYS A 189 -22.18 8.18 -12.79
C LYS A 189 -21.20 9.28 -12.37
N LEU A 190 -20.58 9.94 -13.33
CA LEU A 190 -19.71 11.09 -13.06
C LEU A 190 -20.48 12.42 -13.01
N LEU A 191 -21.69 12.44 -13.57
CA LEU A 191 -22.54 13.63 -13.66
C LEU A 191 -23.72 13.63 -12.68
N SER A 192 -23.94 12.54 -11.96
CA SER A 192 -24.93 12.43 -10.87
C SER A 192 -24.25 12.62 -9.51
#